data_e8492e76b81b101dccde258f3e7c8a95
#
_entry.id   e8492e76b81b101dccde258f3e7c8a95
#
_cell.length_a   1.000
_cell.length_b   1.000
_cell.length_c   1.000
_cell.angle_alpha   90.00
_cell.angle_beta   90.00
_cell.angle_gamma   90.00
#
_symmetry.space_group_name_H-M   'P 1'
#
loop_
_entity.id
_entity.type
_entity.pdbx_description
1 polymer ?
#
loop_
_entity_poly.entity_id
_entity_poly.type
_entity_poly.pdbx_seq_one_letter_code
_entity_poly.pdbx_strand_id
1 'polypeptide(L)'
;MTEWTREERYQRIEDVDTEYFKTLKQQVDQSKFRQQFHIQPETGLLNDPNGLIFYKGKYYVSHQWFPLGAVHGLKYWYNYTSDDLINFKAEGPILNPDTKYDSHGVYSGSAFEYNGHLYYMYTGNHRDNHWQRHASQMIARLKEDGSVEKFPKPVISQQPEGYTSHFRDPKVFKYGEKYYAIIGAQNNDQQGRLLL
;
A
#
# COMPACT_ATOMS: atom_id res chain seq x y z
N MET A 1 1.81 7.86 -26.50
CA MET A 1 1.53 7.59 -25.06
C MET A 1 1.01 8.88 -24.46
N THR A 2 -0.14 8.88 -23.83
CA THR A 2 -0.71 10.04 -23.16
C THR A 2 0.20 10.41 -21.99
N GLU A 3 0.69 11.63 -21.94
CA GLU A 3 1.52 12.11 -20.84
C GLU A 3 0.58 12.45 -19.66
N TRP A 4 0.76 11.77 -18.55
CA TRP A 4 -0.06 11.96 -17.34
C TRP A 4 0.45 13.19 -16.58
N THR A 5 -0.41 14.15 -16.34
CA THR A 5 -0.13 15.29 -15.47
C THR A 5 0.01 14.86 -14.01
N ARG A 6 0.49 15.75 -13.16
CA ARG A 6 0.57 15.50 -11.73
C ARG A 6 -0.82 15.34 -11.14
N GLU A 7 -1.74 16.20 -11.51
CA GLU A 7 -3.13 16.22 -11.05
C GLU A 7 -3.82 14.89 -11.38
N GLU A 8 -3.71 14.40 -12.60
CA GLU A 8 -4.25 13.09 -13.01
C GLU A 8 -3.64 11.93 -12.24
N ARG A 9 -2.33 11.96 -11.96
CA ARG A 9 -1.65 10.91 -11.18
C ARG A 9 -2.05 10.88 -9.72
N TYR A 10 -2.50 12.00 -9.15
CA TYR A 10 -2.88 12.10 -7.73
C TYR A 10 -4.38 12.30 -7.54
N GLN A 11 -5.18 12.14 -8.60
CA GLN A 11 -6.62 12.10 -8.52
C GLN A 11 -7.06 10.85 -7.74
N ARG A 12 -8.05 11.01 -6.86
CA ARG A 12 -8.62 9.92 -6.09
C ARG A 12 -9.63 9.16 -6.95
N ILE A 13 -9.78 7.86 -6.69
CA ILE A 13 -10.76 7.03 -7.41
C ILE A 13 -12.19 7.51 -7.16
N GLU A 14 -12.45 8.06 -5.97
CA GLU A 14 -13.75 8.59 -5.57
C GLU A 14 -14.15 9.87 -6.32
N ASP A 15 -13.16 10.59 -6.86
CA ASP A 15 -13.34 11.86 -7.59
C ASP A 15 -13.42 11.66 -9.11
N VAL A 16 -13.26 10.41 -9.58
CA VAL A 16 -13.29 10.09 -11.01
C VAL A 16 -14.69 9.72 -11.45
N ASP A 17 -15.04 10.08 -12.68
CA ASP A 17 -16.29 9.65 -13.31
C ASP A 17 -16.40 8.12 -13.30
N THR A 18 -17.50 7.64 -12.75
CA THR A 18 -17.80 6.20 -12.65
C THR A 18 -17.76 5.51 -14.02
N GLU A 19 -18.18 6.19 -15.08
CA GLU A 19 -18.18 5.64 -16.44
C GLU A 19 -16.75 5.50 -17.00
N TYR A 20 -15.84 6.40 -16.64
CA TYR A 20 -14.41 6.23 -16.97
C TYR A 20 -13.86 4.93 -16.38
N PHE A 21 -14.09 4.71 -15.09
CA PHE A 21 -13.58 3.51 -14.40
C PHE A 21 -14.19 2.22 -14.95
N LYS A 22 -15.49 2.21 -15.22
CA LYS A 22 -16.17 1.06 -15.86
C LYS A 22 -15.61 0.76 -17.24
N THR A 23 -15.41 1.79 -18.06
CA THR A 23 -14.83 1.64 -19.39
C THR A 23 -13.41 1.08 -19.33
N LEU A 24 -12.57 1.62 -18.42
CA LEU A 24 -11.22 1.14 -18.21
C LEU A 24 -11.21 -0.34 -17.78
N LYS A 25 -12.10 -0.71 -16.85
CA LYS A 25 -12.25 -2.08 -16.40
C LYS A 25 -12.66 -3.02 -17.54
N GLN A 26 -13.64 -2.64 -18.36
CA GLN A 26 -14.05 -3.42 -19.52
C GLN A 26 -12.92 -3.65 -20.50
N GLN A 27 -12.11 -2.62 -20.79
CA GLN A 27 -10.94 -2.73 -21.67
C GLN A 27 -9.89 -3.70 -21.10
N VAL A 28 -9.64 -3.64 -19.78
CA VAL A 28 -8.71 -4.54 -19.09
C VAL A 28 -9.22 -5.98 -19.13
N ASP A 29 -10.49 -6.20 -18.82
CA ASP A 29 -11.10 -7.54 -18.78
C ASP A 29 -11.13 -8.20 -20.18
N GLN A 30 -11.27 -7.43 -21.26
CA GLN A 30 -11.24 -7.89 -22.64
C GLN A 30 -9.83 -8.05 -23.22
N SER A 31 -8.79 -7.68 -22.46
CA SER A 31 -7.41 -7.73 -22.94
C SER A 31 -6.95 -9.18 -23.16
N LYS A 32 -6.41 -9.46 -24.34
CA LYS A 32 -5.77 -10.74 -24.67
C LYS A 32 -4.53 -11.06 -23.82
N PHE A 33 -4.02 -10.09 -23.09
CA PHE A 33 -2.87 -10.25 -22.18
C PHE A 33 -3.30 -10.56 -20.74
N ARG A 34 -4.60 -10.65 -20.48
CA ARG A 34 -5.12 -11.05 -19.16
C ARG A 34 -4.65 -12.47 -18.85
N GLN A 35 -4.02 -12.65 -17.70
CA GLN A 35 -3.49 -13.94 -17.25
C GLN A 35 -4.57 -14.71 -16.47
N GLN A 36 -4.43 -16.03 -16.37
CA GLN A 36 -5.43 -16.90 -15.75
C GLN A 36 -5.10 -17.26 -14.30
N PHE A 37 -3.82 -17.29 -13.93
CA PHE A 37 -3.37 -17.81 -12.63
C PHE A 37 -2.70 -16.79 -11.71
N HIS A 38 -2.35 -15.63 -12.24
CA HIS A 38 -1.63 -14.61 -11.47
C HIS A 38 -2.58 -13.59 -10.85
N ILE A 39 -2.22 -13.08 -9.67
CA ILE A 39 -2.83 -11.87 -9.15
C ILE A 39 -2.54 -10.74 -10.13
N GLN A 40 -3.58 -10.04 -10.55
CA GLN A 40 -3.52 -8.92 -11.49
C GLN A 40 -4.37 -7.79 -10.95
N PRO A 41 -4.02 -6.52 -11.22
CA PRO A 41 -4.85 -5.42 -10.79
C PRO A 41 -6.19 -5.46 -11.52
N GLU A 42 -7.23 -4.99 -10.86
CA GLU A 42 -8.54 -4.82 -11.49
C GLU A 42 -8.46 -3.86 -12.67
N THR A 43 -7.71 -2.77 -12.49
CA THR A 43 -7.34 -1.78 -13.50
C THR A 43 -5.97 -1.21 -13.18
N GLY A 44 -5.41 -0.41 -14.09
CA GLY A 44 -4.26 0.44 -13.82
C GLY A 44 -2.95 -0.31 -13.52
N LEU A 45 -2.23 0.12 -12.49
CA LEU A 45 -0.90 -0.38 -12.15
C LEU A 45 -0.91 -1.16 -10.84
N LEU A 46 -0.41 -2.40 -10.90
CA LEU A 46 0.03 -3.19 -9.76
C LEU A 46 1.54 -3.05 -9.60
N ASN A 47 2.00 -2.75 -8.40
CA ASN A 47 3.40 -2.86 -8.00
C ASN A 47 3.48 -3.40 -6.56
N ASP A 48 4.63 -3.53 -6.00
CA ASP A 48 4.98 -3.96 -4.64
C ASP A 48 3.94 -4.83 -3.91
N PRO A 49 4.12 -6.16 -3.84
CA PRO A 49 3.33 -7.00 -2.95
C PRO A 49 3.51 -6.58 -1.49
N ASN A 50 2.40 -6.55 -0.74
CA ASN A 50 2.34 -6.04 0.62
C ASN A 50 1.48 -6.91 1.52
N GLY A 51 1.62 -6.76 2.82
CA GLY A 51 0.70 -7.32 3.79
C GLY A 51 0.57 -8.85 3.77
N LEU A 52 1.60 -9.56 3.28
CA LEU A 52 1.57 -11.02 3.15
C LEU A 52 1.57 -11.67 4.53
N ILE A 53 0.52 -12.42 4.83
CA ILE A 53 0.39 -13.15 6.10
C ILE A 53 -0.63 -14.28 5.98
N PHE A 54 -0.39 -15.36 6.75
CA PHE A 54 -1.42 -16.37 7.06
C PHE A 54 -2.05 -16.03 8.40
N TYR A 55 -3.35 -15.83 8.42
CA TYR A 55 -4.07 -15.42 9.62
C TYR A 55 -5.46 -16.03 9.65
N LYS A 56 -5.83 -16.67 10.79
CA LYS A 56 -7.12 -17.33 10.99
C LYS A 56 -7.55 -18.23 9.83
N GLY A 57 -6.63 -19.06 9.33
CA GLY A 57 -6.90 -20.04 8.29
C GLY A 57 -6.93 -19.50 6.87
N LYS A 58 -6.59 -18.22 6.64
CA LYS A 58 -6.54 -17.60 5.31
C LYS A 58 -5.20 -16.91 5.04
N TYR A 59 -4.77 -16.96 3.80
CA TYR A 59 -3.68 -16.15 3.29
C TYR A 59 -4.21 -14.79 2.86
N TYR A 60 -3.55 -13.73 3.30
CA TYR A 60 -3.80 -12.35 2.89
C TYR A 60 -2.64 -11.90 2.02
N VAL A 61 -2.94 -11.31 0.87
CA VAL A 61 -1.97 -10.76 -0.06
C VAL A 61 -2.51 -9.43 -0.56
N SER A 62 -1.79 -8.36 -0.29
CA SER A 62 -2.12 -7.05 -0.86
C SER A 62 -1.03 -6.61 -1.84
N HIS A 63 -1.30 -5.61 -2.63
CA HIS A 63 -0.32 -4.93 -3.45
C HIS A 63 -0.61 -3.43 -3.50
N GLN A 64 0.40 -2.63 -3.79
CA GLN A 64 0.16 -1.25 -4.19
C GLN A 64 -0.62 -1.21 -5.51
N TRP A 65 -1.59 -0.31 -5.56
CA TRP A 65 -2.47 -0.16 -6.70
C TRP A 65 -2.68 1.31 -7.05
N PHE A 66 -2.43 1.69 -8.30
CA PHE A 66 -2.93 2.94 -8.87
C PHE A 66 -4.05 2.60 -9.85
N PRO A 67 -5.32 2.95 -9.55
CA PRO A 67 -6.49 2.45 -10.28
C PRO A 67 -6.67 3.02 -11.67
N LEU A 68 -6.21 4.24 -11.94
CA LEU A 68 -6.66 5.03 -13.08
C LEU A 68 -5.85 4.83 -14.36
N GLY A 69 -4.70 4.17 -14.29
CA GLY A 69 -3.87 3.92 -15.47
C GLY A 69 -2.57 3.19 -15.18
N ALA A 70 -1.89 2.74 -16.23
CA ALA A 70 -0.65 1.96 -16.13
C ALA A 70 0.58 2.86 -15.89
N VAL A 71 0.50 3.75 -14.90
CA VAL A 71 1.56 4.66 -14.48
C VAL A 71 1.62 4.75 -12.96
N HIS A 72 2.76 5.19 -12.42
CA HIS A 72 2.83 5.50 -10.99
C HIS A 72 2.01 6.75 -10.65
N GLY A 73 1.13 6.62 -9.66
CA GLY A 73 0.27 7.70 -9.16
C GLY A 73 -0.10 7.47 -7.70
N LEU A 74 -1.27 7.95 -7.28
CA LEU A 74 -1.80 7.81 -5.93
C LEU A 74 -2.00 6.34 -5.58
N LYS A 75 -1.31 5.86 -4.56
CA LYS A 75 -1.31 4.45 -4.19
C LYS A 75 -2.34 4.12 -3.15
N TYR A 76 -3.09 3.06 -3.44
CA TYR A 76 -3.94 2.30 -2.54
C TYR A 76 -3.27 0.95 -2.26
N TRP A 77 -3.74 0.20 -1.24
CA TRP A 77 -3.51 -1.23 -1.16
C TRP A 77 -4.79 -1.96 -1.58
N TYR A 78 -4.66 -2.83 -2.56
CA TYR A 78 -5.70 -3.74 -3.00
C TYR A 78 -5.44 -5.14 -2.43
N ASN A 79 -6.46 -5.76 -1.82
CA ASN A 79 -6.30 -6.99 -1.07
C ASN A 79 -6.92 -8.20 -1.78
N TYR A 80 -6.25 -9.32 -1.62
CA TYR A 80 -6.74 -10.64 -1.99
C TYR A 80 -6.66 -11.58 -0.78
N THR A 81 -7.58 -12.55 -0.73
CA THR A 81 -7.51 -13.68 0.20
C THR A 81 -7.46 -14.99 -0.55
N SER A 82 -6.87 -16.02 0.07
CA SER A 82 -6.81 -17.37 -0.46
C SER A 82 -6.78 -18.39 0.68
N ASP A 83 -7.35 -19.55 0.43
CA ASP A 83 -7.26 -20.70 1.34
C ASP A 83 -6.08 -21.63 0.97
N ASP A 84 -5.54 -21.53 -0.24
CA ASP A 84 -4.60 -22.51 -0.82
C ASP A 84 -3.41 -21.89 -1.57
N LEU A 85 -3.30 -20.55 -1.66
CA LEU A 85 -2.30 -19.80 -2.45
C LEU A 85 -2.36 -20.05 -3.97
N ILE A 86 -3.41 -20.68 -4.45
CA ILE A 86 -3.67 -20.93 -5.86
C ILE A 86 -4.90 -20.16 -6.32
N ASN A 87 -5.98 -20.27 -5.56
CA ASN A 87 -7.25 -19.62 -5.84
C ASN A 87 -7.37 -18.35 -4.99
N PHE A 88 -7.27 -17.19 -5.63
CA PHE A 88 -7.34 -15.89 -4.97
C PHE A 88 -8.69 -15.23 -5.19
N LYS A 89 -9.29 -14.76 -4.11
CA LYS A 89 -10.48 -13.93 -4.12
C LYS A 89 -10.09 -12.47 -3.97
N ALA A 90 -10.48 -11.62 -4.91
CA ALA A 90 -10.33 -10.18 -4.81
C ALA A 90 -11.29 -9.62 -3.75
N GLU A 91 -10.75 -8.92 -2.77
CA GLU A 91 -11.53 -8.29 -1.68
C GLU A 91 -11.67 -6.78 -1.88
N GLY A 92 -10.88 -6.19 -2.77
CA GLY A 92 -10.92 -4.75 -3.07
C GLY A 92 -9.89 -3.93 -2.29
N PRO A 93 -10.00 -2.59 -2.37
CA PRO A 93 -9.12 -1.68 -1.64
C PRO A 93 -9.27 -1.85 -0.12
N ILE A 94 -8.14 -2.07 0.58
CA ILE A 94 -8.14 -2.26 2.04
C ILE A 94 -7.51 -1.08 2.77
N LEU A 95 -6.55 -0.38 2.16
CA LEU A 95 -5.97 0.86 2.68
C LEU A 95 -6.06 1.94 1.61
N ASN A 96 -6.77 3.01 1.95
CA ASN A 96 -7.00 4.16 1.08
C ASN A 96 -6.14 5.35 1.53
N PRO A 97 -5.73 6.26 0.64
CA PRO A 97 -4.96 7.46 1.00
C PRO A 97 -5.88 8.56 1.58
N ASP A 98 -6.50 8.32 2.74
CA ASP A 98 -7.60 9.10 3.31
C ASP A 98 -7.23 9.90 4.58
N THR A 99 -5.95 9.84 5.00
CA THR A 99 -5.45 10.63 6.12
C THR A 99 -4.46 11.70 5.66
N LYS A 100 -4.20 12.69 6.52
CA LYS A 100 -3.17 13.71 6.22
C LYS A 100 -1.75 13.14 6.11
N TYR A 101 -1.50 11.93 6.64
CA TYR A 101 -0.19 11.29 6.65
C TYR A 101 0.07 10.45 5.40
N ASP A 102 -1.00 10.02 4.71
CA ASP A 102 -0.93 9.22 3.50
C ASP A 102 -1.69 9.81 2.31
N SER A 103 -2.00 11.11 2.37
CA SER A 103 -2.79 11.83 1.37
C SER A 103 -2.22 11.75 -0.06
N HIS A 104 -0.96 11.41 -0.20
CA HIS A 104 -0.27 11.22 -1.49
C HIS A 104 0.17 9.78 -1.72
N GLY A 105 -0.44 8.84 -1.00
CA GLY A 105 -0.33 7.40 -1.22
C GLY A 105 -0.05 6.58 0.03
N VAL A 106 -0.66 5.41 0.07
CA VAL A 106 -0.34 4.33 1.00
C VAL A 106 0.80 3.53 0.38
N TYR A 107 2.01 3.74 0.89
CA TYR A 107 3.21 3.07 0.37
C TYR A 107 3.40 1.70 1.02
N SER A 108 4.42 0.97 0.58
CA SER A 108 4.64 -0.41 0.97
C SER A 108 4.84 -0.62 2.46
N GLY A 109 4.60 -1.86 2.87
CA GLY A 109 4.72 -2.29 4.25
C GLY A 109 4.40 -3.78 4.43
N SER A 110 4.12 -4.18 5.64
CA SER A 110 3.92 -5.57 6.00
C SER A 110 2.74 -5.77 6.95
N ALA A 111 2.24 -7.01 6.99
CA ALA A 111 1.30 -7.45 8.01
C ALA A 111 2.02 -8.14 9.17
N PHE A 112 1.41 -8.12 10.36
CA PHE A 112 1.83 -8.85 11.54
C PHE A 112 0.65 -9.14 12.45
N GLU A 113 0.75 -10.23 13.21
CA GLU A 113 -0.23 -10.55 14.25
C GLU A 113 0.26 -10.05 15.59
N TYR A 114 -0.62 -9.42 16.35
CA TYR A 114 -0.38 -9.02 17.73
C TYR A 114 -1.63 -9.23 18.57
N ASN A 115 -1.51 -9.98 19.67
CA ASN A 115 -2.62 -10.34 20.58
C ASN A 115 -3.87 -10.88 19.86
N GLY A 116 -3.68 -11.77 18.87
CA GLY A 116 -4.76 -12.40 18.12
C GLY A 116 -5.46 -11.49 17.12
N HIS A 117 -4.91 -10.32 16.83
CA HIS A 117 -5.41 -9.38 15.83
C HIS A 117 -4.38 -9.15 14.72
N LEU A 118 -4.89 -8.94 13.50
CA LEU A 118 -4.07 -8.63 12.34
C LEU A 118 -3.88 -7.12 12.22
N TYR A 119 -2.62 -6.71 12.06
CA TYR A 119 -2.21 -5.34 11.83
C TYR A 119 -1.40 -5.21 10.56
N TYR A 120 -1.47 -4.04 9.97
CA TYR A 120 -0.62 -3.59 8.86
C TYR A 120 0.24 -2.44 9.34
N MET A 121 1.56 -2.52 9.13
CA MET A 121 2.46 -1.36 9.25
C MET A 121 2.87 -0.97 7.85
N TYR A 122 2.68 0.30 7.49
CA TYR A 122 2.92 0.81 6.15
C TYR A 122 3.49 2.23 6.20
N THR A 123 4.05 2.66 5.09
CA THR A 123 4.54 4.03 4.96
C THR A 123 3.44 4.92 4.41
N GLY A 124 3.01 5.89 5.19
CA GLY A 124 2.18 7.00 4.74
C GLY A 124 3.04 8.02 3.99
N ASN A 125 2.66 8.33 2.76
CA ASN A 125 3.32 9.33 1.93
C ASN A 125 2.45 10.59 1.86
N HIS A 126 3.02 11.68 2.34
CA HIS A 126 2.44 13.03 2.24
C HIS A 126 3.39 13.93 1.47
N ARG A 127 2.86 14.89 0.71
CA ARG A 127 3.60 15.98 0.08
C ARG A 127 3.10 17.32 0.58
N ASP A 128 4.02 18.18 0.92
CA ASP A 128 3.68 19.56 1.32
C ASP A 128 3.44 20.47 0.10
N ASN A 129 3.18 21.75 0.37
CA ASN A 129 2.93 22.76 -0.68
C ASN A 129 4.13 23.01 -1.60
N HIS A 130 5.34 22.62 -1.19
CA HIS A 130 6.56 22.66 -2.00
C HIS A 130 6.84 21.31 -2.68
N TRP A 131 5.89 20.38 -2.60
CA TRP A 131 6.00 19.04 -3.14
C TRP A 131 7.09 18.18 -2.49
N GLN A 132 7.55 18.57 -1.31
CA GLN A 132 8.51 17.78 -0.54
C GLN A 132 7.81 16.58 0.09
N ARG A 133 8.50 15.44 0.07
CA ARG A 133 7.97 14.20 0.65
C ARG A 133 8.17 14.19 2.14
N HIS A 134 7.12 13.79 2.84
CA HIS A 134 7.11 13.45 4.25
C HIS A 134 6.67 11.99 4.38
N ALA A 135 7.58 11.13 4.85
CA ALA A 135 7.33 9.72 5.08
C ALA A 135 7.11 9.46 6.58
N SER A 136 5.98 8.87 6.91
CA SER A 136 5.66 8.46 8.28
C SER A 136 5.30 6.97 8.30
N GLN A 137 5.56 6.28 9.41
CA GLN A 137 5.16 4.87 9.53
C GLN A 137 3.84 4.79 10.29
N MET A 138 2.86 4.25 9.62
CA MET A 138 1.48 4.13 10.08
C MET A 138 1.16 2.69 10.49
N ILE A 139 0.20 2.54 11.40
CA ILE A 139 -0.41 1.25 11.72
C ILE A 139 -1.90 1.31 11.43
N ALA A 140 -2.42 0.20 10.92
CA ALA A 140 -3.85 -0.04 10.77
C ALA A 140 -4.18 -1.45 11.26
N ARG A 141 -5.41 -1.65 11.75
CA ARG A 141 -5.90 -2.93 12.27
C ARG A 141 -7.03 -3.46 11.41
N LEU A 142 -6.96 -4.73 11.04
CA LEU A 142 -8.09 -5.43 10.42
C LEU A 142 -9.16 -5.71 11.48
N LYS A 143 -10.39 -5.27 11.21
CA LYS A 143 -11.56 -5.55 12.04
C LYS A 143 -12.25 -6.85 11.63
N GLU A 144 -13.16 -7.33 12.47
CA GLU A 144 -13.90 -8.57 12.23
C GLU A 144 -14.84 -8.49 11.02
N ASP A 145 -15.31 -7.31 10.69
CA ASP A 145 -16.15 -7.04 9.52
C ASP A 145 -15.36 -6.95 8.19
N GLY A 146 -14.04 -7.16 8.25
CA GLY A 146 -13.14 -7.06 7.10
C GLY A 146 -12.68 -5.64 6.76
N SER A 147 -13.22 -4.62 7.41
CA SER A 147 -12.74 -3.24 7.26
C SER A 147 -11.44 -3.02 8.01
N VAL A 148 -10.72 -1.95 7.67
CA VAL A 148 -9.46 -1.59 8.32
C VAL A 148 -9.59 -0.25 9.03
N GLU A 149 -9.15 -0.22 10.28
CA GLU A 149 -9.10 0.97 11.12
C GLU A 149 -7.66 1.48 11.22
N LYS A 150 -7.40 2.65 10.70
CA LYS A 150 -6.10 3.32 10.81
C LYS A 150 -5.93 3.96 12.18
N PHE A 151 -4.73 3.87 12.73
CA PHE A 151 -4.42 4.62 13.94
C PHE A 151 -4.36 6.12 13.62
N PRO A 152 -4.83 6.99 14.53
CA PRO A 152 -4.99 8.41 14.24
C PRO A 152 -3.65 9.16 14.11
N LYS A 153 -2.56 8.56 14.57
CA LYS A 153 -1.21 9.12 14.52
C LYS A 153 -0.21 8.07 14.05
N PRO A 154 0.85 8.47 13.33
CA PRO A 154 1.93 7.56 12.99
C PRO A 154 2.66 7.07 14.24
N VAL A 155 3.18 5.85 14.18
CA VAL A 155 4.08 5.30 15.21
C VAL A 155 5.49 5.87 15.07
N ILE A 156 5.88 6.27 13.84
CA ILE A 156 7.11 7.02 13.56
C ILE A 156 6.71 8.17 12.63
N SER A 157 6.81 9.39 13.12
CA SER A 157 6.28 10.57 12.43
C SER A 157 7.15 11.05 11.26
N GLN A 158 8.45 10.78 11.30
CA GLN A 158 9.42 11.20 10.29
C GLN A 158 10.69 10.36 10.38
N GLN A 159 11.55 10.48 9.38
CA GLN A 159 12.87 9.86 9.41
C GLN A 159 13.75 10.44 10.55
N PRO A 160 14.70 9.67 11.08
CA PRO A 160 15.69 10.17 12.04
C PRO A 160 16.58 11.25 11.43
N GLU A 161 17.23 12.02 12.30
CA GLU A 161 18.28 12.97 11.90
C GLU A 161 19.41 12.26 11.13
N GLY A 162 19.92 12.90 10.08
CA GLY A 162 20.95 12.32 9.21
C GLY A 162 20.41 11.45 8.07
N TYR A 163 19.06 11.35 7.93
CA TYR A 163 18.42 10.58 6.88
C TYR A 163 17.51 11.43 5.99
N THR A 164 17.37 11.03 4.72
CA THR A 164 16.51 11.67 3.75
C THR A 164 15.07 11.18 3.89
N SER A 165 14.14 11.75 3.13
CA SER A 165 12.75 11.29 3.04
C SER A 165 12.57 9.92 2.36
N HIS A 166 13.64 9.27 1.92
CA HIS A 166 13.66 7.85 1.55
C HIS A 166 13.75 6.99 2.81
N PHE A 167 12.62 6.91 3.53
CA PHE A 167 12.43 6.19 4.78
C PHE A 167 11.10 5.45 4.73
N ARG A 168 11.12 4.15 4.35
CA ARG A 168 9.90 3.43 3.97
C ARG A 168 10.03 1.91 3.99
N ASP A 169 8.92 1.25 3.67
CA ASP A 169 8.79 -0.19 3.46
C ASP A 169 9.04 -1.00 4.74
N PRO A 170 8.31 -0.71 5.86
CA PRO A 170 8.53 -1.37 7.14
C PRO A 170 8.18 -2.86 7.06
N LYS A 171 9.10 -3.72 7.52
CA LYS A 171 8.85 -5.13 7.76
C LYS A 171 8.84 -5.41 9.24
N VAL A 172 7.67 -5.73 9.79
CA VAL A 172 7.51 -6.13 11.19
C VAL A 172 7.79 -7.62 11.33
N PHE A 173 8.49 -8.00 12.39
CA PHE A 173 8.70 -9.39 12.77
C PHE A 173 8.78 -9.52 14.30
N LYS A 174 8.46 -10.71 14.80
CA LYS A 174 8.61 -11.06 16.21
C LYS A 174 9.93 -11.79 16.40
N TYR A 175 10.71 -11.40 17.43
CA TYR A 175 11.88 -12.11 17.87
C TYR A 175 11.87 -12.22 19.41
N GLY A 176 11.82 -13.45 19.92
CA GLY A 176 11.51 -13.68 21.34
C GLY A 176 10.13 -13.13 21.69
N GLU A 177 10.07 -12.33 22.75
CA GLU A 177 8.83 -11.70 23.23
C GLU A 177 8.62 -10.28 22.68
N LYS A 178 9.52 -9.79 21.81
CA LYS A 178 9.48 -8.43 21.30
C LYS A 178 9.15 -8.40 19.82
N TYR A 179 8.56 -7.29 19.39
CA TYR A 179 8.33 -6.96 17.99
C TYR A 179 9.34 -5.91 17.54
N TYR A 180 9.84 -6.08 16.35
CA TYR A 180 10.81 -5.21 15.70
C TYR A 180 10.29 -4.83 14.32
N ALA A 181 10.70 -3.68 13.83
CA ALA A 181 10.45 -3.27 12.46
C ALA A 181 11.78 -2.90 11.78
N ILE A 182 12.09 -3.57 10.68
CA ILE A 182 13.17 -3.14 9.78
C ILE A 182 12.58 -2.19 8.76
N ILE A 183 13.22 -1.02 8.58
CA ILE A 183 12.76 0.03 7.68
C ILE A 183 13.90 0.41 6.74
N GLY A 184 13.62 0.45 5.44
CA GLY A 184 14.55 0.95 4.45
C GLY A 184 14.75 2.45 4.60
N ALA A 185 15.99 2.90 4.58
CA ALA A 185 16.37 4.30 4.75
C ALA A 185 17.53 4.70 3.82
N GLN A 186 17.67 6.00 3.58
CA GLN A 186 18.81 6.58 2.89
C GLN A 186 19.40 7.70 3.75
N ASN A 187 20.71 7.63 4.02
CA ASN A 187 21.38 8.71 4.72
C ASN A 187 21.63 9.94 3.80
N ASN A 188 22.12 11.05 4.37
CA ASN A 188 22.36 12.28 3.61
C ASN A 188 23.46 12.13 2.55
N ASP A 189 24.33 11.13 2.65
CA ASP A 189 25.34 10.77 1.63
C ASP A 189 24.75 9.89 0.53
N GLN A 190 23.41 9.75 0.45
CA GLN A 190 22.66 8.94 -0.51
C GLN A 190 22.96 7.44 -0.45
N GLN A 191 23.45 6.95 0.67
CA GLN A 191 23.70 5.52 0.86
C GLN A 191 22.50 4.83 1.49
N GLY A 192 22.15 3.65 0.98
CA GLY A 192 21.09 2.80 1.55
C GLY A 192 21.48 2.30 2.95
N ARG A 193 20.49 2.27 3.85
CA ARG A 193 20.60 1.76 5.22
C ARG A 193 19.36 0.96 5.58
N LEU A 194 19.51 0.07 6.55
CA LEU A 194 18.40 -0.56 7.25
C LEU A 194 18.40 -0.05 8.69
N LEU A 195 17.25 0.44 9.13
CA LEU A 195 17.04 0.88 10.51
C LEU A 195 16.16 -0.15 11.23
N LEU A 196 16.47 -0.40 12.51
CA LEU A 196 15.76 -1.33 13.39
C LEU A 196 15.21 -0.56 14.59
#